data_4942e605fa18e80d40e3ce87d6d32d10
#
_entry.id   4942e605fa18e80d40e3ce87d6d32d10
#
_cell.length_a   1.000
_cell.length_b   1.000
_cell.length_c   1.000
_cell.angle_alpha   90.00
_cell.angle_beta   90.00
_cell.angle_gamma   90.00
#
_symmetry.space_group_name_H-M   'P 1'
#
loop_
_entity.id
_entity.type
_entity.pdbx_description
1 polymer ?
#
loop_
_entity_poly.entity_id
_entity_poly.type
_entity_poly.pdbx_seq_one_letter_code
_entity_poly.pdbx_strand_id
1 'polypeptide(L)'
;MICVTGDLHGDLTRLNAPVLRKLKKGDALIVTGDFGCIWDGSKKEQKTLKKLGKKKYNILFVEGVHENFELLEKYPVEEWCGGKTRLISGNLRQLMRGQYYEIAQKKVFAFGGGQSDENSSYLEPDNEQKWLRELPTDEELSEGLENLAAHDNSADIIVTYEPPARMIEFIDIGTTSRNHINTYLDTVLDTAKFGMWYFGKRHINKLIPPRYRCIFDAVEVADSTRLPKQKKSAPKKEKKSGRKDDKNRSEGE
;
A
#
# COMPACT_ATOMS: atom_id res chain seq x y z
N MET A 1 -2.71 -12.99 -10.48
CA MET A 1 -2.52 -11.53 -10.68
C MET A 1 -3.02 -10.79 -9.44
N ILE A 2 -2.29 -9.78 -8.98
CA ILE A 2 -2.73 -8.92 -7.87
C ILE A 2 -2.96 -7.52 -8.43
N CYS A 3 -4.07 -6.90 -8.06
CA CYS A 3 -4.31 -5.47 -8.23
C CYS A 3 -4.27 -4.79 -6.85
N VAL A 4 -3.88 -3.50 -6.82
CA VAL A 4 -3.86 -2.69 -5.60
C VAL A 4 -4.63 -1.40 -5.84
N THR A 5 -5.31 -0.91 -4.80
CA THR A 5 -5.95 0.41 -4.74
C THR A 5 -5.79 0.98 -3.33
N GLY A 6 -5.95 2.28 -3.19
CA GLY A 6 -5.92 2.97 -1.90
C GLY A 6 -7.26 2.93 -1.14
N ASP A 7 -7.34 3.82 -0.20
CA ASP A 7 -8.41 4.01 0.75
C ASP A 7 -9.78 4.13 0.06
N LEU A 8 -10.69 3.19 0.33
CA LEU A 8 -12.01 3.16 -0.34
C LEU A 8 -13.05 4.05 0.37
N HIS A 9 -12.96 4.21 1.68
CA HIS A 9 -13.98 4.94 2.49
C HIS A 9 -15.42 4.52 2.15
N GLY A 10 -15.63 3.22 1.89
CA GLY A 10 -16.94 2.69 1.50
C GLY A 10 -17.37 3.00 0.06
N ASP A 11 -16.59 3.74 -0.73
CA ASP A 11 -16.86 3.97 -2.15
C ASP A 11 -16.47 2.75 -3.00
N LEU A 12 -17.46 1.98 -3.39
CA LEU A 12 -17.29 0.77 -4.20
C LEU A 12 -17.25 1.03 -5.72
N THR A 13 -17.28 2.30 -6.16
CA THR A 13 -17.26 2.63 -7.60
C THR A 13 -15.96 2.18 -8.25
N ARG A 14 -14.84 2.20 -7.52
CA ARG A 14 -13.53 1.69 -7.97
C ARG A 14 -13.53 0.21 -8.33
N LEU A 15 -14.43 -0.58 -7.74
CA LEU A 15 -14.59 -2.00 -8.09
C LEU A 15 -15.15 -2.23 -9.52
N ASN A 16 -15.53 -1.16 -10.22
CA ASN A 16 -15.91 -1.18 -11.62
C ASN A 16 -14.72 -0.98 -12.58
N ALA A 17 -13.51 -0.73 -12.05
CA ALA A 17 -12.30 -0.51 -12.86
C ALA A 17 -12.11 -1.63 -13.90
N PRO A 18 -11.82 -1.29 -15.17
CA PRO A 18 -11.71 -2.28 -16.26
C PRO A 18 -10.67 -3.36 -16.00
N VAL A 19 -9.57 -3.04 -15.29
CA VAL A 19 -8.52 -3.98 -14.96
C VAL A 19 -9.02 -5.13 -14.08
N LEU A 20 -9.97 -4.88 -13.17
CA LEU A 20 -10.53 -5.89 -12.27
C LEU A 20 -11.39 -6.94 -13.01
N ARG A 21 -11.88 -6.62 -14.20
CA ARG A 21 -12.61 -7.60 -15.02
C ARG A 21 -11.74 -8.75 -15.51
N LYS A 22 -10.41 -8.53 -15.56
CA LYS A 22 -9.40 -9.52 -15.96
C LYS A 22 -9.05 -10.49 -14.83
N LEU A 23 -9.33 -10.15 -13.58
CA LEU A 23 -9.06 -11.01 -12.43
C LEU A 23 -9.86 -12.32 -12.52
N LYS A 24 -9.21 -13.42 -12.12
CA LYS A 24 -9.76 -14.79 -12.13
C LYS A 24 -9.80 -15.33 -10.71
N LYS A 25 -10.31 -16.55 -10.54
CA LYS A 25 -10.22 -17.28 -9.28
C LYS A 25 -8.75 -17.43 -8.87
N GLY A 26 -8.44 -17.10 -7.62
CA GLY A 26 -7.06 -17.09 -7.08
C GLY A 26 -6.34 -15.76 -7.25
N ASP A 27 -6.82 -14.85 -8.13
CA ASP A 27 -6.33 -13.48 -8.19
C ASP A 27 -6.88 -12.63 -7.03
N ALA A 28 -6.30 -11.44 -6.80
CA ALA A 28 -6.71 -10.58 -5.71
C ALA A 28 -6.74 -9.09 -6.10
N LEU A 29 -7.64 -8.34 -5.45
CA LEU A 29 -7.56 -6.90 -5.25
C LEU A 29 -7.17 -6.67 -3.79
N ILE A 30 -6.12 -5.90 -3.53
CA ILE A 30 -5.71 -5.48 -2.19
C ILE A 30 -5.99 -3.99 -2.03
N VAL A 31 -6.66 -3.62 -0.94
CA VAL A 31 -6.95 -2.25 -0.51
C VAL A 31 -5.99 -1.88 0.60
N THR A 32 -5.29 -0.75 0.47
CA THR A 32 -4.19 -0.36 1.36
C THR A 32 -4.62 0.37 2.63
N GLY A 33 -5.90 0.32 2.99
CA GLY A 33 -6.45 0.90 4.21
C GLY A 33 -7.82 1.52 4.02
N ASP A 34 -8.40 2.02 5.11
CA ASP A 34 -9.69 2.70 5.15
C ASP A 34 -10.73 2.06 4.20
N PHE A 35 -10.96 0.76 4.43
CA PHE A 35 -11.92 0.00 3.62
C PHE A 35 -13.33 0.59 3.75
N GLY A 36 -13.72 0.97 4.97
CA GLY A 36 -14.92 1.75 5.26
C GLY A 36 -16.24 1.08 4.90
N CYS A 37 -16.25 -0.23 4.64
CA CYS A 37 -17.47 -0.99 4.32
C CYS A 37 -18.02 -1.79 5.50
N ILE A 38 -17.31 -1.77 6.66
CA ILE A 38 -17.73 -2.39 7.92
C ILE A 38 -17.89 -1.23 8.90
N TRP A 39 -19.12 -0.71 9.03
CA TRP A 39 -19.34 0.54 9.72
C TRP A 39 -20.48 0.51 10.75
N ASP A 40 -21.68 0.11 10.34
CA ASP A 40 -22.89 0.17 11.16
C ASP A 40 -23.52 -1.20 11.48
N GLY A 41 -23.04 -2.28 10.87
CA GLY A 41 -23.57 -3.62 11.02
C GLY A 41 -24.98 -3.82 10.46
N SER A 42 -25.51 -2.86 9.70
CA SER A 42 -26.87 -2.89 9.17
C SER A 42 -27.10 -4.03 8.18
N LYS A 43 -28.38 -4.39 8.00
CA LYS A 43 -28.78 -5.38 6.97
C LYS A 43 -28.33 -4.98 5.56
N LYS A 44 -28.23 -3.67 5.28
CA LYS A 44 -27.76 -3.14 3.99
C LYS A 44 -26.27 -3.40 3.84
N GLU A 45 -25.50 -3.09 4.86
CA GLU A 45 -24.06 -3.36 4.93
C GLU A 45 -23.78 -4.85 4.76
N GLN A 46 -24.44 -5.71 5.53
CA GLN A 46 -24.30 -7.17 5.43
C GLN A 46 -24.62 -7.73 4.02
N LYS A 47 -25.60 -7.17 3.34
CA LYS A 47 -25.89 -7.52 1.93
C LYS A 47 -24.76 -7.11 1.00
N THR A 48 -24.15 -5.93 1.25
CA THR A 48 -23.01 -5.41 0.48
C THR A 48 -21.79 -6.31 0.67
N LEU A 49 -21.43 -6.63 1.92
CA LEU A 49 -20.31 -7.51 2.24
C LEU A 49 -20.49 -8.91 1.60
N LYS A 50 -21.69 -9.47 1.68
CA LYS A 50 -22.02 -10.74 0.99
C LYS A 50 -21.87 -10.65 -0.53
N LYS A 51 -22.23 -9.51 -1.14
CA LYS A 51 -22.05 -9.29 -2.58
C LYS A 51 -20.56 -9.19 -2.95
N LEU A 52 -19.75 -8.52 -2.13
CA LEU A 52 -18.31 -8.45 -2.31
C LEU A 52 -17.67 -9.83 -2.19
N GLY A 53 -18.04 -10.59 -1.17
CA GLY A 53 -17.54 -11.94 -0.96
C GLY A 53 -17.91 -12.96 -2.06
N LYS A 54 -18.89 -12.65 -2.93
CA LYS A 54 -19.25 -13.46 -4.09
C LYS A 54 -18.47 -13.15 -5.37
N LYS A 55 -17.54 -12.17 -5.32
CA LYS A 55 -16.68 -11.90 -6.49
C LYS A 55 -15.83 -13.13 -6.81
N LYS A 56 -15.51 -13.32 -8.10
CA LYS A 56 -14.70 -14.47 -8.56
C LYS A 56 -13.22 -14.41 -8.15
N TYR A 57 -12.77 -13.28 -7.64
CA TYR A 57 -11.43 -13.01 -7.15
C TYR A 57 -11.49 -12.58 -5.67
N ASN A 58 -10.37 -12.63 -4.98
CA ASN A 58 -10.30 -12.22 -3.59
C ASN A 58 -10.30 -10.69 -3.49
N ILE A 59 -11.08 -10.14 -2.57
CA ILE A 59 -10.97 -8.75 -2.12
C ILE A 59 -10.34 -8.80 -0.74
N LEU A 60 -9.17 -8.20 -0.63
CA LEU A 60 -8.35 -8.20 0.57
C LEU A 60 -8.12 -6.75 0.98
N PHE A 61 -8.03 -6.47 2.27
CA PHE A 61 -7.70 -5.14 2.75
C PHE A 61 -6.85 -5.23 4.02
N VAL A 62 -5.96 -4.28 4.21
CA VAL A 62 -5.42 -3.94 5.51
C VAL A 62 -6.30 -2.85 6.11
N GLU A 63 -6.44 -2.78 7.42
CA GLU A 63 -7.20 -1.71 8.04
C GLU A 63 -6.42 -0.39 8.04
N GLY A 64 -7.15 0.71 7.94
CA GLY A 64 -6.67 2.06 8.21
C GLY A 64 -7.16 2.56 9.56
N VAL A 65 -7.36 3.88 9.68
CA VAL A 65 -7.88 4.52 10.89
C VAL A 65 -9.40 4.72 10.84
N HIS A 66 -10.00 4.79 9.65
CA HIS A 66 -11.44 4.94 9.46
C HIS A 66 -12.15 3.58 9.35
N GLU A 67 -12.05 2.79 10.41
CA GLU A 67 -12.71 1.48 10.52
C GLU A 67 -13.55 1.39 11.80
N ASN A 68 -14.63 0.63 11.77
CA ASN A 68 -15.32 0.22 12.99
C ASN A 68 -14.65 -1.04 13.53
N PHE A 69 -13.62 -0.86 14.37
CA PHE A 69 -12.84 -1.96 14.93
C PHE A 69 -13.69 -2.92 15.76
N GLU A 70 -14.71 -2.43 16.47
CA GLU A 70 -15.60 -3.30 17.25
C GLU A 70 -16.37 -4.30 16.39
N LEU A 71 -16.82 -3.86 15.22
CA LEU A 71 -17.49 -4.74 14.26
C LEU A 71 -16.49 -5.62 13.52
N LEU A 72 -15.33 -5.08 13.17
CA LEU A 72 -14.29 -5.82 12.45
C LEU A 72 -13.77 -6.99 13.29
N GLU A 73 -13.54 -6.78 14.59
CA GLU A 73 -13.05 -7.80 15.51
C GLU A 73 -14.03 -8.95 15.78
N LYS A 74 -15.31 -8.78 15.50
CA LYS A 74 -16.33 -9.84 15.61
C LYS A 74 -16.21 -10.91 14.53
N TYR A 75 -15.53 -10.61 13.42
CA TYR A 75 -15.31 -11.60 12.37
C TYR A 75 -14.27 -12.63 12.75
N PRO A 76 -14.47 -13.90 12.39
CA PRO A 76 -13.57 -14.98 12.79
C PRO A 76 -12.18 -14.82 12.17
N VAL A 77 -11.16 -15.11 12.97
CA VAL A 77 -9.78 -15.24 12.50
C VAL A 77 -9.56 -16.65 11.99
N GLU A 78 -8.95 -16.77 10.82
CA GLU A 78 -8.60 -18.06 10.21
C GLU A 78 -7.24 -17.97 9.50
N GLU A 79 -6.58 -19.10 9.37
CA GLU A 79 -5.41 -19.26 8.49
C GLU A 79 -5.83 -19.25 7.04
N TRP A 80 -5.18 -18.39 6.24
CA TRP A 80 -5.40 -18.32 4.80
C TRP A 80 -4.13 -17.91 4.06
N CYS A 81 -3.72 -18.70 3.07
CA CYS A 81 -2.53 -18.45 2.26
C CYS A 81 -1.24 -18.21 3.07
N GLY A 82 -1.10 -18.87 4.23
CA GLY A 82 0.10 -18.83 5.07
C GLY A 82 0.08 -17.80 6.18
N GLY A 83 -0.97 -16.98 6.31
CA GLY A 83 -1.09 -15.98 7.37
C GLY A 83 -2.48 -15.89 7.97
N LYS A 84 -2.61 -15.22 9.11
CA LYS A 84 -3.89 -14.97 9.79
C LYS A 84 -4.70 -13.91 9.03
N THR A 85 -5.97 -14.19 8.81
CA THR A 85 -6.94 -13.25 8.21
C THR A 85 -8.23 -13.23 9.02
N ARG A 86 -9.00 -12.13 8.93
CA ARG A 86 -10.40 -12.15 9.35
C ARG A 86 -11.28 -12.43 8.15
N LEU A 87 -12.08 -13.49 8.23
CA LEU A 87 -13.04 -13.83 7.19
C LEU A 87 -14.29 -12.96 7.31
N ILE A 88 -14.44 -12.00 6.43
CA ILE A 88 -15.61 -11.12 6.42
C ILE A 88 -16.78 -11.80 5.70
N SER A 89 -16.57 -12.29 4.49
CA SER A 89 -17.59 -13.01 3.73
C SER A 89 -16.99 -13.64 2.47
N GLY A 90 -17.00 -14.94 2.34
CA GLY A 90 -16.55 -15.64 1.12
C GLY A 90 -15.13 -15.26 0.69
N ASN A 91 -15.00 -14.51 -0.42
CA ASN A 91 -13.70 -14.05 -0.94
C ASN A 91 -13.29 -12.65 -0.42
N LEU A 92 -13.96 -12.12 0.60
CA LEU A 92 -13.62 -10.85 1.25
C LEU A 92 -12.96 -11.11 2.61
N ARG A 93 -11.73 -10.63 2.80
CA ARG A 93 -10.92 -10.83 4.00
C ARG A 93 -10.14 -9.58 4.38
N GLN A 94 -9.94 -9.39 5.69
CA GLN A 94 -8.89 -8.52 6.20
C GLN A 94 -7.58 -9.30 6.27
N LEU A 95 -6.51 -8.72 5.77
CA LEU A 95 -5.14 -9.15 6.02
C LEU A 95 -4.69 -8.57 7.36
N MET A 96 -4.35 -9.42 8.32
CA MET A 96 -4.00 -8.96 9.67
C MET A 96 -2.59 -8.37 9.70
N ARG A 97 -2.31 -7.57 10.72
CA ARG A 97 -1.02 -6.88 10.91
C ARG A 97 0.13 -7.85 11.01
N GLY A 98 1.25 -7.52 10.35
CA GLY A 98 2.47 -8.30 10.44
C GLY A 98 2.43 -9.68 9.81
N GLN A 99 1.37 -9.99 9.04
CA GLN A 99 1.22 -11.32 8.46
C GLN A 99 1.84 -11.42 7.07
N TYR A 100 2.22 -12.65 6.74
CA TYR A 100 2.86 -12.98 5.48
C TYR A 100 2.01 -13.99 4.71
N TYR A 101 1.82 -13.73 3.41
CA TYR A 101 0.90 -14.50 2.58
C TYR A 101 1.53 -14.91 1.26
N GLU A 102 1.08 -16.03 0.71
CA GLU A 102 1.35 -16.41 -0.66
C GLU A 102 0.07 -16.27 -1.50
N ILE A 103 -0.08 -15.14 -2.19
CA ILE A 103 -1.27 -14.76 -2.96
C ILE A 103 -0.93 -14.71 -4.44
N ALA A 104 -1.66 -15.45 -5.28
CA ALA A 104 -1.43 -15.51 -6.73
C ALA A 104 0.06 -15.72 -7.10
N GLN A 105 0.73 -16.63 -6.40
CA GLN A 105 2.17 -16.96 -6.54
C GLN A 105 3.10 -15.78 -6.24
N LYS A 106 2.68 -14.85 -5.39
CA LYS A 106 3.47 -13.71 -4.91
C LYS A 106 3.52 -13.73 -3.40
N LYS A 107 4.69 -13.44 -2.86
CA LYS A 107 4.97 -13.26 -1.46
C LYS A 107 4.54 -11.85 -1.04
N VAL A 108 3.54 -11.75 -0.18
CA VAL A 108 2.95 -10.49 0.25
C VAL A 108 3.10 -10.33 1.76
N PHE A 109 3.78 -9.28 2.21
CA PHE A 109 3.78 -8.87 3.60
C PHE A 109 2.76 -7.74 3.79
N ALA A 110 1.89 -7.84 4.80
CA ALA A 110 0.82 -6.89 5.05
C ALA A 110 0.89 -6.32 6.47
N PHE A 111 0.71 -5.00 6.60
CA PHE A 111 0.66 -4.33 7.89
C PHE A 111 -0.32 -3.15 7.87
N GLY A 112 -1.48 -3.33 8.48
CA GLY A 112 -2.50 -2.29 8.65
C GLY A 112 -2.28 -1.43 9.90
N GLY A 113 -3.27 -0.58 10.17
CA GLY A 113 -3.26 0.33 11.30
C GLY A 113 -2.49 1.61 11.04
N GLY A 114 -2.79 2.62 11.83
CA GLY A 114 -2.23 3.95 11.70
C GLY A 114 -2.56 4.81 12.90
N GLN A 115 -2.15 6.05 12.84
CA GLN A 115 -2.52 7.06 13.82
C GLN A 115 -3.38 8.11 13.14
N SER A 116 -4.58 8.39 13.70
CA SER A 116 -5.42 9.48 13.22
C SER A 116 -4.70 10.81 13.32
N ASP A 117 -4.81 11.63 12.27
CA ASP A 117 -4.29 13.00 12.26
C ASP A 117 -5.29 13.97 12.97
N GLU A 118 -6.48 13.49 13.31
CA GLU A 118 -7.51 14.25 14.03
C GLU A 118 -7.01 14.58 15.42
N ASN A 119 -6.83 15.88 15.64
CA ASN A 119 -6.29 16.41 16.88
C ASN A 119 -7.05 15.87 18.10
N SER A 120 -6.30 15.45 19.09
CA SER A 120 -6.70 14.98 20.41
C SER A 120 -7.59 15.95 21.23
N SER A 121 -7.99 17.09 20.68
CA SER A 121 -8.82 18.08 21.36
C SER A 121 -10.28 17.65 21.56
N TYR A 122 -10.69 16.52 21.00
CA TYR A 122 -12.01 15.92 21.23
C TYR A 122 -11.89 14.55 21.89
N LEU A 123 -11.10 14.45 22.96
CA LEU A 123 -11.03 13.25 23.80
C LEU A 123 -12.34 13.11 24.57
N GLU A 124 -13.39 12.66 23.89
CA GLU A 124 -14.46 11.94 24.56
C GLU A 124 -13.88 10.61 25.06
N PRO A 125 -14.22 10.14 26.27
CA PRO A 125 -13.70 8.89 26.82
C PRO A 125 -13.86 7.69 25.88
N ASP A 126 -14.89 7.67 25.05
CA ASP A 126 -15.15 6.62 24.06
C ASP A 126 -14.17 6.65 22.86
N ASN A 127 -13.53 7.80 22.60
CA ASN A 127 -12.56 7.93 21.52
C ASN A 127 -11.17 7.36 21.87
N GLU A 128 -10.79 7.39 23.16
CA GLU A 128 -9.50 6.84 23.59
C GLU A 128 -9.37 5.34 23.30
N GLN A 129 -10.43 4.57 23.55
CA GLN A 129 -10.45 3.14 23.23
C GLN A 129 -10.38 2.86 21.72
N LYS A 130 -10.99 3.73 20.90
CA LYS A 130 -10.92 3.62 19.44
C LYS A 130 -9.49 3.81 18.95
N TRP A 131 -8.78 4.80 19.46
CA TRP A 131 -7.41 5.10 19.10
C TRP A 131 -6.43 3.98 19.47
N LEU A 132 -6.62 3.36 20.64
CA LEU A 132 -5.81 2.21 21.04
C LEU A 132 -5.91 1.05 20.03
N ARG A 133 -7.05 0.89 19.35
CA ARG A 133 -7.25 -0.15 18.34
C ARG A 133 -6.67 0.22 16.96
N GLU A 134 -6.55 1.51 16.67
CA GLU A 134 -5.91 1.98 15.45
C GLU A 134 -4.40 1.65 15.43
N LEU A 135 -3.78 1.73 16.61
CA LEU A 135 -2.35 1.46 16.80
C LEU A 135 -2.07 -0.04 16.92
N PRO A 136 -0.97 -0.53 16.36
CA PRO A 136 -0.52 -1.89 16.61
C PRO A 136 -0.03 -2.06 18.04
N THR A 137 -0.19 -3.27 18.58
CA THR A 137 0.45 -3.65 19.85
C THR A 137 1.91 -4.03 19.64
N ASP A 138 2.70 -4.07 20.73
CA ASP A 138 4.10 -4.49 20.67
C ASP A 138 4.24 -5.95 20.18
N GLU A 139 3.25 -6.79 20.51
CA GLU A 139 3.18 -8.17 20.03
C GLU A 139 2.97 -8.23 18.52
N GLU A 140 2.07 -7.40 17.96
CA GLU A 140 1.83 -7.32 16.51
C GLU A 140 3.07 -6.81 15.77
N LEU A 141 3.78 -5.82 16.35
CA LEU A 141 5.04 -5.31 15.79
C LEU A 141 6.13 -6.39 15.78
N SER A 142 6.29 -7.13 16.88
CA SER A 142 7.26 -8.22 17.01
C SER A 142 6.93 -9.37 16.07
N GLU A 143 5.65 -9.82 16.03
CA GLU A 143 5.18 -10.89 15.14
C GLU A 143 5.46 -10.54 13.67
N GLY A 144 5.29 -9.25 13.29
CA GLY A 144 5.58 -8.81 11.93
C GLY A 144 7.03 -8.99 11.53
N LEU A 145 7.99 -8.65 12.41
CA LEU A 145 9.41 -8.86 12.16
C LEU A 145 9.79 -10.34 12.15
N GLU A 146 9.21 -11.13 13.05
CA GLU A 146 9.42 -12.58 13.11
C GLU A 146 8.91 -13.28 11.83
N ASN A 147 7.74 -12.89 11.34
CA ASN A 147 7.18 -13.40 10.09
C ASN A 147 8.05 -13.04 8.88
N LEU A 148 8.60 -11.83 8.83
CA LEU A 148 9.55 -11.46 7.79
C LEU A 148 10.82 -12.30 7.88
N ALA A 149 11.39 -12.45 9.08
CA ALA A 149 12.59 -13.25 9.31
C ALA A 149 12.40 -14.72 8.91
N ALA A 150 11.24 -15.30 9.23
CA ALA A 150 10.88 -16.67 8.85
C ALA A 150 10.80 -16.86 7.32
N HIS A 151 10.71 -15.78 6.55
CA HIS A 151 10.66 -15.77 5.09
C HIS A 151 11.90 -15.10 4.46
N ASP A 152 13.07 -15.25 5.08
CA ASP A 152 14.36 -14.72 4.61
C ASP A 152 14.34 -13.18 4.44
N ASN A 153 13.52 -12.49 5.19
CA ASN A 153 13.28 -11.05 5.06
C ASN A 153 12.98 -10.63 3.62
N SER A 154 12.21 -11.42 2.88
CA SER A 154 11.98 -11.19 1.45
C SER A 154 10.51 -11.26 1.10
N ALA A 155 9.98 -10.22 0.43
CA ALA A 155 8.61 -10.15 -0.09
C ALA A 155 8.59 -9.62 -1.53
N ASP A 156 7.71 -10.14 -2.38
CA ASP A 156 7.46 -9.55 -3.70
C ASP A 156 6.77 -8.19 -3.57
N ILE A 157 5.82 -8.14 -2.64
CA ILE A 157 4.97 -6.97 -2.41
C ILE A 157 4.85 -6.73 -0.91
N ILE A 158 5.04 -5.48 -0.48
CA ILE A 158 4.67 -5.01 0.84
C ILE A 158 3.44 -4.11 0.70
N VAL A 159 2.44 -4.32 1.54
CA VAL A 159 1.22 -3.51 1.60
C VAL A 159 1.03 -3.00 3.02
N THR A 160 1.00 -1.68 3.17
CA THR A 160 0.75 -1.04 4.46
C THR A 160 -0.29 0.07 4.32
N TYR A 161 -0.90 0.49 5.42
CA TYR A 161 -1.69 1.72 5.43
C TYR A 161 -0.79 2.94 5.55
N GLU A 162 0.07 2.97 6.59
CA GLU A 162 1.05 4.05 6.78
C GLU A 162 2.28 3.85 5.88
N PRO A 163 2.96 4.93 5.47
CA PRO A 163 4.27 4.87 4.85
C PRO A 163 5.39 4.66 5.89
N PRO A 164 6.56 4.14 5.50
CA PRO A 164 7.78 4.29 6.29
C PRO A 164 8.10 5.78 6.55
N ALA A 165 8.69 6.11 7.70
CA ALA A 165 8.99 7.50 8.08
C ALA A 165 9.85 8.22 7.03
N ARG A 166 10.84 7.53 6.47
CA ARG A 166 11.72 8.05 5.42
C ARG A 166 10.99 8.38 4.12
N MET A 167 9.79 7.83 3.88
CA MET A 167 9.03 8.11 2.67
C MET A 167 8.13 9.35 2.80
N ILE A 168 7.87 9.83 4.00
CA ILE A 168 6.95 10.96 4.25
C ILE A 168 7.44 12.23 3.53
N GLU A 169 8.72 12.53 3.59
CA GLU A 169 9.29 13.72 2.94
C GLU A 169 9.13 13.72 1.41
N PHE A 170 9.09 12.53 0.81
CA PHE A 170 8.86 12.39 -0.64
C PHE A 170 7.38 12.52 -1.00
N ILE A 171 6.47 12.39 -0.03
CA ILE A 171 5.03 12.46 -0.26
C ILE A 171 4.54 13.88 -0.04
N ASP A 172 4.93 14.45 1.09
CA ASP A 172 4.44 15.74 1.59
C ASP A 172 5.63 16.59 2.03
N ILE A 173 6.05 17.50 1.16
CA ILE A 173 7.23 18.35 1.37
C ILE A 173 6.96 19.29 2.54
N GLY A 174 7.81 19.22 3.56
CA GLY A 174 7.72 20.07 4.76
C GLY A 174 7.00 19.42 5.93
N THR A 175 6.40 18.24 5.78
CA THR A 175 5.83 17.50 6.90
C THR A 175 6.92 16.69 7.61
N THR A 176 7.12 16.98 8.89
CA THR A 176 8.06 16.25 9.76
C THR A 176 7.33 15.34 10.75
N SER A 177 6.00 15.37 10.78
CA SER A 177 5.20 14.54 11.69
C SER A 177 5.40 13.06 11.38
N ARG A 178 5.91 12.33 12.36
CA ARG A 178 6.15 10.89 12.31
C ARG A 178 5.52 10.26 13.53
N ASN A 179 4.91 9.11 13.35
CA ASN A 179 4.35 8.33 14.45
C ASN A 179 5.17 7.05 14.68
N HIS A 180 4.79 6.31 15.72
CA HIS A 180 5.47 5.07 16.09
C HIS A 180 5.45 4.02 14.97
N ILE A 181 4.33 3.91 14.23
CA ILE A 181 4.19 2.96 13.12
C ILE A 181 5.13 3.33 11.97
N ASN A 182 5.24 4.62 11.63
CA ASN A 182 6.17 5.06 10.58
C ASN A 182 7.62 4.65 10.91
N THR A 183 8.01 4.77 12.20
CA THR A 183 9.34 4.37 12.68
C THR A 183 9.54 2.86 12.64
N TYR A 184 8.53 2.09 13.04
CA TYR A 184 8.54 0.63 12.89
C TYR A 184 8.70 0.21 11.42
N LEU A 185 7.97 0.86 10.52
CA LEU A 185 8.07 0.57 9.09
C LEU A 185 9.44 0.96 8.48
N ASP A 186 10.18 1.88 9.09
CA ASP A 186 11.59 2.10 8.75
C ASP A 186 12.47 0.90 9.15
N THR A 187 12.17 0.22 10.27
CA THR A 187 12.85 -1.03 10.64
C THR A 187 12.56 -2.15 9.63
N VAL A 188 11.31 -2.25 9.19
CA VAL A 188 10.92 -3.17 8.10
C VAL A 188 11.68 -2.82 6.81
N LEU A 189 11.81 -1.53 6.49
CA LEU A 189 12.52 -1.04 5.31
C LEU A 189 14.01 -1.40 5.33
N ASP A 190 14.65 -1.34 6.50
CA ASP A 190 16.07 -1.69 6.66
C ASP A 190 16.31 -3.20 6.60
N THR A 191 15.31 -3.98 6.96
CA THR A 191 15.43 -5.43 7.09
C THR A 191 14.98 -6.16 5.82
N ALA A 192 13.88 -5.73 5.20
CA ALA A 192 13.22 -6.47 4.13
C ALA A 192 13.82 -6.19 2.74
N LYS A 193 13.96 -7.25 1.96
CA LYS A 193 14.18 -7.20 0.50
C LYS A 193 12.83 -7.34 -0.19
N PHE A 194 12.43 -6.35 -0.99
CA PHE A 194 11.11 -6.37 -1.61
C PHE A 194 11.10 -5.86 -3.05
N GLY A 195 10.07 -6.26 -3.80
CA GLY A 195 9.84 -5.78 -5.16
C GLY A 195 9.19 -4.40 -5.17
N MET A 196 7.96 -4.28 -4.68
CA MET A 196 7.21 -3.02 -4.58
C MET A 196 6.58 -2.88 -3.19
N TRP A 197 6.50 -1.65 -2.70
CA TRP A 197 5.82 -1.29 -1.45
C TRP A 197 4.69 -0.32 -1.75
N TYR A 198 3.45 -0.75 -1.50
CA TYR A 198 2.24 0.04 -1.65
C TYR A 198 1.75 0.52 -0.29
N PHE A 199 1.34 1.78 -0.18
CA PHE A 199 0.74 2.33 1.03
C PHE A 199 -0.33 3.37 0.69
N GLY A 200 -1.32 3.51 1.58
CA GLY A 200 -2.45 4.43 1.49
C GLY A 200 -2.27 5.73 2.24
N LYS A 201 -3.31 6.10 3.00
CA LYS A 201 -3.42 7.21 3.96
C LYS A 201 -3.31 8.63 3.39
N ARG A 202 -2.46 8.88 2.42
CA ARG A 202 -2.12 10.24 1.95
C ARG A 202 -3.00 10.74 0.82
N HIS A 203 -3.99 9.97 0.40
CA HIS A 203 -4.97 10.30 -0.63
C HIS A 203 -4.36 10.87 -1.93
N ILE A 204 -3.21 10.37 -2.32
CA ILE A 204 -2.51 10.73 -3.55
C ILE A 204 -2.01 9.50 -4.31
N ASN A 205 -1.87 9.64 -5.62
CA ASN A 205 -1.22 8.64 -6.45
C ASN A 205 0.18 9.12 -6.81
N LYS A 206 1.21 8.64 -6.10
CA LYS A 206 2.61 9.05 -6.33
C LYS A 206 3.54 7.85 -6.35
N LEU A 207 4.28 7.71 -7.46
CA LEU A 207 5.40 6.77 -7.52
C LEU A 207 6.64 7.45 -6.94
N ILE A 208 7.25 6.82 -5.96
CA ILE A 208 8.54 7.21 -5.39
C ILE A 208 9.57 6.16 -5.84
N PRO A 209 10.41 6.49 -6.83
CA PRO A 209 11.39 5.54 -7.33
C PRO A 209 12.37 5.08 -6.25
N PRO A 210 12.88 3.82 -6.33
CA PRO A 210 12.59 2.90 -7.43
C PRO A 210 11.35 2.01 -7.21
N ARG A 211 10.81 1.88 -5.98
CA ARG A 211 9.89 0.81 -5.63
C ARG A 211 8.80 1.12 -4.60
N TYR A 212 8.45 2.40 -4.40
CA TYR A 212 7.39 2.79 -3.47
C TYR A 212 6.24 3.45 -4.21
N ARG A 213 5.03 3.10 -3.84
CA ARG A 213 3.81 3.60 -4.45
C ARG A 213 2.82 4.05 -3.38
N CYS A 214 2.70 5.38 -3.20
CA CYS A 214 1.54 5.93 -2.53
C CYS A 214 0.36 5.82 -3.50
N ILE A 215 -0.72 5.15 -3.09
CA ILE A 215 -1.85 4.86 -3.95
C ILE A 215 -3.15 5.29 -3.27
N PHE A 216 -4.04 5.91 -4.04
CA PHE A 216 -5.34 6.38 -3.57
C PHE A 216 -6.47 5.87 -4.47
N ASP A 217 -6.87 6.63 -5.49
CA ASP A 217 -8.02 6.32 -6.33
C ASP A 217 -7.69 5.48 -7.57
N ALA A 218 -6.41 5.30 -7.89
CA ALA A 218 -5.97 4.41 -8.94
C ALA A 218 -6.22 2.94 -8.58
N VAL A 219 -6.53 2.11 -9.59
CA VAL A 219 -6.54 0.65 -9.49
C VAL A 219 -5.46 0.12 -10.42
N GLU A 220 -4.38 -0.38 -9.88
CA GLU A 220 -3.18 -0.76 -10.62
C GLU A 220 -2.88 -2.26 -10.47
N VAL A 221 -2.28 -2.86 -11.51
CA VAL A 221 -1.70 -4.20 -11.37
C VAL A 221 -0.43 -4.08 -10.55
N ALA A 222 -0.36 -4.82 -9.45
CA ALA A 222 0.84 -4.91 -8.64
C ALA A 222 1.90 -5.69 -9.43
N ASP A 223 2.88 -4.98 -9.97
CA ASP A 223 3.98 -5.58 -10.70
C ASP A 223 5.27 -5.45 -9.90
N SER A 224 5.71 -6.54 -9.30
CA SER A 224 6.99 -6.62 -8.58
C SER A 224 8.21 -6.52 -9.50
N THR A 225 8.03 -6.54 -10.81
CA THR A 225 9.13 -6.67 -11.79
C THR A 225 9.33 -5.44 -12.66
N ARG A 226 8.38 -4.51 -12.73
CA ARG A 226 8.50 -3.33 -13.58
C ARG A 226 9.04 -2.13 -12.81
N LEU A 227 10.35 -2.07 -12.67
CA LEU A 227 11.02 -0.77 -12.66
C LEU A 227 10.59 -0.03 -13.95
N PRO A 228 10.13 1.22 -13.89
CA PRO A 228 9.89 1.99 -15.10
C PRO A 228 11.17 1.91 -15.92
N LYS A 229 11.07 1.41 -17.16
CA LYS A 229 12.23 1.44 -18.08
C LYS A 229 12.70 2.88 -18.12
N GLN A 230 13.87 3.16 -17.56
CA GLN A 230 14.51 4.47 -17.74
C GLN A 230 14.54 4.71 -19.23
N LYS A 231 13.84 5.74 -19.71
CA LYS A 231 14.04 6.23 -21.09
C LYS A 231 15.52 6.56 -21.18
N LYS A 232 16.30 5.72 -21.87
CA LYS A 232 17.69 6.03 -22.18
C LYS A 232 17.65 7.43 -22.79
N SER A 233 18.19 8.42 -22.10
CA SER A 233 18.43 9.73 -22.66
C SER A 233 19.26 9.53 -23.93
N ALA A 234 18.71 9.93 -25.06
CA ALA A 234 19.46 9.87 -26.31
C ALA A 234 20.78 10.61 -26.13
N PRO A 235 21.93 10.07 -26.59
CA PRO A 235 23.20 10.74 -26.45
C PRO A 235 23.09 12.11 -27.16
N LYS A 236 23.37 13.19 -26.41
CA LYS A 236 23.49 14.52 -26.99
C LYS A 236 24.55 14.47 -28.10
N LYS A 237 24.14 14.64 -29.36
CA LYS A 237 25.07 14.83 -30.43
C LYS A 237 25.88 16.09 -30.16
N GLU A 238 27.16 15.92 -29.84
CA GLU A 238 28.10 17.05 -29.80
C GLU A 238 28.13 17.71 -31.18
N LYS A 239 27.70 18.96 -31.22
CA LYS A 239 27.90 19.80 -32.39
C LYS A 239 29.39 20.08 -32.51
N LYS A 240 30.07 19.39 -33.44
CA LYS A 240 31.41 19.78 -33.87
C LYS A 240 31.36 21.24 -34.38
N SER A 241 31.91 22.15 -33.59
CA SER A 241 32.21 23.50 -34.07
C SER A 241 33.32 23.43 -35.10
N GLY A 242 32.95 23.54 -36.34
CA GLY A 242 33.96 23.72 -37.43
C GLY A 242 34.69 25.03 -37.26
N ARG A 243 36.00 24.95 -36.92
CA ARG A 243 36.93 26.03 -37.11
C ARG A 243 37.09 26.22 -38.64
N LYS A 244 36.65 27.36 -39.15
CA LYS A 244 37.08 27.85 -40.48
C LYS A 244 38.44 28.48 -40.28
N ASP A 245 39.46 27.89 -40.89
CA ASP A 245 40.76 28.51 -41.12
C ASP A 245 40.58 29.62 -42.17
N ASP A 246 40.75 30.86 -41.77
CA ASP A 246 40.93 31.98 -42.68
C ASP A 246 42.41 32.10 -43.03
N LYS A 247 42.76 31.51 -44.16
CA LYS A 247 43.95 31.91 -44.93
C LYS A 247 43.54 33.01 -45.93
N ASN A 248 44.05 34.19 -45.72
CA ASN A 248 44.39 35.06 -46.82
C ASN A 248 45.26 36.22 -46.29
N ARG A 249 46.47 36.20 -46.61
CA ARG A 249 47.16 36.74 -47.87
C ARG A 249 47.64 38.16 -47.62
N SER A 250 48.91 38.24 -47.32
CA SER A 250 49.77 39.39 -47.58
C SER A 250 49.77 39.76 -49.08
N GLU A 251 49.80 41.02 -49.35
CA GLU A 251 50.63 41.66 -50.38
C GLU A 251 50.25 43.13 -50.47
N GLY A 252 51.17 43.94 -50.26
CA GLY A 252 51.71 44.90 -51.22
C GLY A 252 51.53 46.38 -50.83
N GLU A 253 52.66 46.97 -50.69
CA GLU A 253 53.12 48.35 -50.74
C GLU A 253 53.12 49.13 -49.46
#